data_6e166f609e703bedb2ba5dc62d0d7b7b
#
_entry.id   6e166f609e703bedb2ba5dc62d0d7b7b
#
_cell.length_a   1.000
_cell.length_b   1.000
_cell.length_c   1.000
_cell.angle_alpha   90.00
_cell.angle_beta   90.00
_cell.angle_gamma   90.00
#
_symmetry.space_group_name_H-M   'P 1'
#
loop_
_entity.id
_entity.type
_entity.pdbx_description
1 polymer ?
#
loop_
_entity_poly.entity_id
_entity_poly.type
_entity_poly.pdbx_seq_one_letter_code
_entity_poly.pdbx_strand_id
1 'polypeptide(L)'
;MRQNPSRILLLTYKPEHPRMKITDLKCTILGNNPVIRITTDEGICGWGEAESSKSYLKPHVLFYRDLILGEDPTNVERVMLKIRRMGAFKPWGSAVSAIEMALWDIAGKAAGVPVYKLLGGKIRDTVLTYNGSVRFPMDGQTPEDYAENMAKMKACKEGFTIIKQAVGFHNMGMMELPNMFYGEVQSGRRAANRGLMTEHGLNHVLDCVIAMKEVLGDEVGLALDCGPGWTLPDATRFARALEPYHIMWIEDILTGDYTPYVQADLYRDLTMSTSTPVHTGEQIYLRQNFTELIEKQAVNIVGPDPADIGGIAELKWVAEYADLHGILMAPHGTFDGLIGLAALVQVSAAMPQNLIAFEYPIGDPAWWYDIVDGLPDDIVKNGQIEVWDRPG
;
A
#
# COMPACT_ATOMS: atom_id res chain seq x y z
N MET A 1 -36.55 38.93 34.25
CA MET A 1 -35.32 39.17 33.46
C MET A 1 -35.19 38.04 32.45
N ARG A 2 -35.48 38.32 31.18
CA ARG A 2 -35.36 37.32 30.11
C ARG A 2 -33.90 37.30 29.67
N GLN A 3 -33.19 36.15 29.85
CA GLN A 3 -31.85 35.93 29.33
C GLN A 3 -31.93 35.92 27.78
N ASN A 4 -31.14 36.78 27.19
CA ASN A 4 -31.00 36.90 25.72
C ASN A 4 -30.29 35.66 25.18
N PRO A 5 -30.78 34.98 24.13
CA PRO A 5 -30.10 33.85 23.54
C PRO A 5 -28.77 34.32 22.93
N SER A 6 -27.73 33.57 23.21
CA SER A 6 -26.32 33.74 22.76
C SER A 6 -26.27 34.12 21.27
N ARG A 7 -25.86 35.34 20.97
CA ARG A 7 -25.50 35.72 19.60
C ARG A 7 -24.30 34.85 19.18
N ILE A 8 -24.47 34.05 18.13
CA ILE A 8 -23.37 33.43 17.43
C ILE A 8 -22.52 34.57 16.86
N LEU A 9 -21.38 34.82 17.45
CA LEU A 9 -20.40 35.75 16.92
C LEU A 9 -19.77 35.09 15.70
N LEU A 10 -20.21 35.46 14.51
CA LEU A 10 -19.44 35.18 13.30
C LEU A 10 -18.20 36.07 13.34
N LEU A 11 -17.12 35.50 13.91
CA LEU A 11 -15.79 36.11 13.77
C LEU A 11 -15.47 36.12 12.28
N THR A 12 -15.50 37.29 11.67
CA THR A 12 -14.89 37.49 10.35
C THR A 12 -13.38 37.36 10.53
N TYR A 13 -12.89 36.13 10.44
CA TYR A 13 -11.46 35.86 10.41
C TYR A 13 -10.91 36.44 9.09
N LYS A 14 -10.25 37.57 9.19
CA LYS A 14 -9.34 38.03 8.15
C LYS A 14 -7.99 37.40 8.47
N PRO A 15 -7.46 36.50 7.64
CA PRO A 15 -6.11 36.00 7.84
C PRO A 15 -5.16 37.21 7.76
N GLU A 16 -4.55 37.59 8.88
CA GLU A 16 -3.57 38.66 8.96
C GLU A 16 -2.19 38.26 8.41
N HIS A 17 -2.01 36.97 8.07
CA HIS A 17 -0.77 36.46 7.52
C HIS A 17 -0.85 36.31 6.00
N PRO A 18 0.20 36.71 5.28
CA PRO A 18 0.34 36.38 3.87
C PRO A 18 0.26 34.85 3.74
N ARG A 19 -0.46 34.36 2.72
CA ARG A 19 -0.57 32.93 2.45
C ARG A 19 0.82 32.35 2.23
N MET A 20 1.17 31.30 2.97
CA MET A 20 2.39 30.50 2.74
C MET A 20 2.48 30.10 1.27
N LYS A 21 3.67 30.11 0.70
CA LYS A 21 3.92 29.77 -0.70
C LYS A 21 5.02 28.74 -0.86
N ILE A 22 4.79 27.81 -1.75
CA ILE A 22 5.83 26.89 -2.21
C ILE A 22 6.91 27.68 -2.94
N THR A 23 8.16 27.56 -2.50
CA THR A 23 9.32 28.23 -3.10
C THR A 23 10.21 27.28 -3.88
N ASP A 24 10.22 25.98 -3.53
CA ASP A 24 11.04 24.99 -4.24
C ASP A 24 10.47 23.57 -4.08
N LEU A 25 10.78 22.71 -5.07
CA LEU A 25 10.61 21.26 -5.04
C LEU A 25 11.92 20.62 -5.46
N LYS A 26 12.49 19.81 -4.59
CA LYS A 26 13.71 19.02 -4.86
C LYS A 26 13.41 17.54 -4.77
N CYS A 27 14.15 16.75 -5.52
CA CYS A 27 14.12 15.31 -5.48
C CYS A 27 15.54 14.75 -5.48
N THR A 28 15.84 13.85 -4.56
CA THR A 28 17.10 13.11 -4.48
C THR A 28 16.80 11.62 -4.40
N ILE A 29 17.81 10.80 -4.68
CA ILE A 29 17.73 9.36 -4.46
C ILE A 29 18.45 9.06 -3.14
N LEU A 30 17.72 8.49 -2.17
CA LEU A 30 18.26 7.97 -0.92
C LEU A 30 18.11 6.45 -0.93
N GLY A 31 19.24 5.75 -0.84
CA GLY A 31 19.22 4.32 -1.15
C GLY A 31 18.74 4.11 -2.60
N ASN A 32 17.59 3.49 -2.76
CA ASN A 32 16.93 3.28 -4.06
C ASN A 32 15.69 4.16 -4.27
N ASN A 33 15.32 4.98 -3.28
CA ASN A 33 14.05 5.70 -3.26
C ASN A 33 14.20 7.14 -3.72
N PRO A 34 13.36 7.62 -4.62
CA PRO A 34 13.22 9.05 -4.88
C PRO A 34 12.51 9.73 -3.69
N VAL A 35 13.28 10.47 -2.92
CA VAL A 35 12.75 11.28 -1.80
C VAL A 35 12.65 12.73 -2.24
N ILE A 36 11.54 13.36 -1.93
CA ILE A 36 11.27 14.76 -2.30
C ILE A 36 11.18 15.67 -1.09
N ARG A 37 11.52 16.93 -1.30
CA ARG A 37 11.32 18.00 -0.35
C ARG A 37 10.65 19.18 -1.02
N ILE A 38 9.52 19.62 -0.48
CA ILE A 38 8.87 20.89 -0.81
C ILE A 38 9.26 21.91 0.25
N THR A 39 9.69 23.09 -0.16
CA THR A 39 10.11 24.20 0.73
C THR A 39 9.14 25.37 0.57
N THR A 40 8.86 26.09 1.66
CA THR A 40 7.99 27.25 1.67
C THR A 40 8.73 28.54 2.02
N ASP A 41 8.11 29.69 1.77
CA ASP A 41 8.63 31.02 2.15
C ASP A 41 8.61 31.26 3.66
N GLU A 42 7.87 30.43 4.43
CA GLU A 42 7.88 30.47 5.90
C GLU A 42 8.91 29.52 6.52
N GLY A 43 9.72 28.82 5.71
CA GLY A 43 10.75 27.90 6.17
C GLY A 43 10.25 26.52 6.55
N ILE A 44 8.94 26.26 6.46
CA ILE A 44 8.38 24.93 6.65
C ILE A 44 8.73 24.07 5.44
N CYS A 45 9.20 22.85 5.67
CA CYS A 45 9.48 21.87 4.63
C CYS A 45 8.60 20.64 4.83
N GLY A 46 8.11 20.10 3.71
CA GLY A 46 7.42 18.81 3.67
C GLY A 46 8.22 17.78 2.89
N TRP A 47 8.07 16.53 3.32
CA TRP A 47 8.76 15.39 2.75
C TRP A 47 7.76 14.39 2.17
N GLY A 48 8.15 13.79 1.06
CA GLY A 48 7.40 12.74 0.41
C GLY A 48 8.36 11.73 -0.23
N GLU A 49 7.84 10.59 -0.58
CA GLU A 49 8.62 9.49 -1.13
C GLU A 49 7.87 8.84 -2.29
N ALA A 50 8.59 8.59 -3.38
CA ALA A 50 8.11 7.78 -4.47
C ALA A 50 8.57 6.34 -4.27
N GLU A 51 7.90 5.42 -4.95
CA GLU A 51 8.15 3.99 -4.83
C GLU A 51 9.63 3.63 -5.04
N SER A 52 10.10 2.69 -4.22
CA SER A 52 11.47 2.18 -4.24
C SER A 52 11.87 1.61 -5.59
N SER A 53 13.17 1.62 -5.85
CA SER A 53 13.79 1.09 -7.08
C SER A 53 13.41 1.80 -8.39
N LYS A 54 12.58 2.83 -8.32
CA LYS A 54 12.10 3.61 -9.48
C LYS A 54 12.80 4.97 -9.59
N SER A 55 14.13 4.99 -9.55
CA SER A 55 14.93 6.22 -9.64
C SER A 55 14.59 7.07 -10.87
N TYR A 56 14.07 6.46 -11.93
CA TYR A 56 13.59 7.13 -13.14
C TYR A 56 12.39 8.06 -12.89
N LEU A 57 11.71 7.95 -11.75
CA LEU A 57 10.63 8.86 -11.37
C LEU A 57 11.12 10.26 -10.97
N LYS A 58 12.41 10.42 -10.63
CA LYS A 58 12.97 11.75 -10.28
C LYS A 58 12.68 12.83 -11.32
N PRO A 59 12.96 12.67 -12.61
CA PRO A 59 12.60 13.69 -13.60
C PRO A 59 11.08 13.89 -13.70
N HIS A 60 10.27 12.87 -13.48
CA HIS A 60 8.82 12.97 -13.49
C HIS A 60 8.31 13.82 -12.31
N VAL A 61 8.83 13.62 -11.10
CA VAL A 61 8.55 14.50 -9.95
C VAL A 61 8.90 15.94 -10.27
N LEU A 62 10.11 16.19 -10.78
CA LEU A 62 10.62 17.53 -11.06
C LEU A 62 9.86 18.24 -12.19
N PHE A 63 9.19 17.50 -13.07
CA PHE A 63 8.30 18.06 -14.08
C PHE A 63 7.19 18.93 -13.49
N TYR A 64 6.70 18.60 -12.30
CA TYR A 64 5.62 19.35 -11.64
C TYR A 64 6.11 20.58 -10.87
N ARG A 65 7.41 20.80 -10.74
CA ARG A 65 7.98 21.88 -9.95
C ARG A 65 7.39 23.25 -10.31
N ASP A 66 7.47 23.63 -11.56
CA ASP A 66 7.04 24.97 -12.01
C ASP A 66 5.51 25.14 -11.94
N LEU A 67 4.77 24.06 -11.92
CA LEU A 67 3.32 24.06 -11.78
C LEU A 67 2.84 24.40 -10.37
N ILE A 68 3.62 23.99 -9.35
CA ILE A 68 3.25 24.15 -7.93
C ILE A 68 3.91 25.34 -7.26
N LEU A 69 4.97 25.93 -7.84
CA LEU A 69 5.61 27.11 -7.27
C LEU A 69 4.61 28.26 -7.10
N GLY A 70 4.68 28.94 -5.94
CA GLY A 70 3.80 30.05 -5.58
C GLY A 70 2.41 29.63 -5.08
N GLU A 71 2.05 28.34 -5.13
CA GLU A 71 0.82 27.84 -4.54
C GLU A 71 0.94 27.78 -3.00
N ASP A 72 -0.22 27.85 -2.36
CA ASP A 72 -0.34 27.62 -0.93
C ASP A 72 -0.37 26.09 -0.67
N PRO A 73 0.67 25.52 -0.02
CA PRO A 73 0.79 24.08 0.17
C PRO A 73 -0.27 23.49 1.12
N THR A 74 -0.89 24.32 1.96
CA THR A 74 -1.94 23.87 2.88
C THR A 74 -3.27 23.59 2.16
N ASN A 75 -3.43 24.08 0.93
CA ASN A 75 -4.54 23.75 0.05
C ASN A 75 -4.22 22.51 -0.80
N VAL A 76 -3.95 21.38 -0.15
CA VAL A 76 -3.47 20.14 -0.78
C VAL A 76 -4.29 19.76 -2.02
N GLU A 77 -5.61 19.62 -1.87
CA GLU A 77 -6.49 19.24 -2.98
C GLU A 77 -6.47 20.22 -4.16
N ARG A 78 -6.27 21.51 -3.89
CA ARG A 78 -6.13 22.52 -4.95
C ARG A 78 -4.86 22.33 -5.76
N VAL A 79 -3.73 22.08 -5.10
CA VAL A 79 -2.46 21.81 -5.76
C VAL A 79 -2.54 20.50 -6.56
N MET A 80 -3.09 19.45 -5.95
CA MET A 80 -3.27 18.15 -6.60
C MET A 80 -4.22 18.23 -7.81
N LEU A 81 -5.26 19.06 -7.75
CA LEU A 81 -6.16 19.29 -8.89
C LEU A 81 -5.41 19.91 -10.08
N LYS A 82 -4.49 20.84 -9.83
CA LYS A 82 -3.64 21.40 -10.89
C LYS A 82 -2.77 20.33 -11.55
N ILE A 83 -2.12 19.50 -10.74
CA ILE A 83 -1.32 18.37 -11.22
C ILE A 83 -2.18 17.43 -12.08
N ARG A 84 -3.34 17.03 -11.58
CA ARG A 84 -4.26 16.13 -12.29
C ARG A 84 -4.75 16.71 -13.63
N ARG A 85 -4.98 18.01 -13.71
CA ARG A 85 -5.39 18.68 -14.96
C ARG A 85 -4.28 18.71 -16.00
N MET A 86 -3.03 18.94 -15.58
CA MET A 86 -1.88 18.89 -16.47
C MET A 86 -1.49 17.47 -16.84
N GLY A 87 -1.88 16.51 -16.04
CA GLY A 87 -1.68 15.10 -16.28
C GLY A 87 -2.67 14.47 -17.26
N ALA A 88 -3.08 15.18 -18.31
CA ALA A 88 -3.89 14.61 -19.39
C ALA A 88 -3.31 13.31 -19.96
N PHE A 89 -2.02 13.07 -19.74
CA PHE A 89 -1.28 11.86 -20.10
C PHE A 89 -1.19 10.85 -18.97
N LYS A 90 -1.97 11.04 -17.89
CA LYS A 90 -1.98 10.16 -16.72
C LYS A 90 -0.58 10.04 -16.12
N PRO A 91 -0.13 11.05 -15.35
CA PRO A 91 1.05 10.87 -14.53
C PRO A 91 0.76 9.72 -13.60
N TRP A 92 1.59 8.75 -13.68
CA TRP A 92 1.44 7.57 -12.90
C TRP A 92 1.81 7.82 -11.47
N GLY A 93 0.97 7.33 -10.64
CA GLY A 93 0.82 7.40 -9.24
C GLY A 93 1.99 7.88 -8.44
N SER A 94 3.07 7.16 -8.44
CA SER A 94 4.10 7.32 -7.44
C SER A 94 4.75 8.71 -7.37
N ALA A 95 5.08 9.33 -8.52
CA ALA A 95 5.65 10.68 -8.53
C ALA A 95 4.69 11.74 -7.96
N VAL A 96 3.42 11.59 -8.26
CA VAL A 96 2.35 12.50 -7.82
C VAL A 96 1.99 12.26 -6.36
N SER A 97 1.94 11.00 -5.94
CA SER A 97 1.71 10.61 -4.55
C SER A 97 2.76 11.19 -3.61
N ALA A 98 4.03 11.17 -4.01
CA ALA A 98 5.11 11.76 -3.23
C ALA A 98 4.91 13.27 -2.98
N ILE A 99 4.42 14.01 -3.99
CA ILE A 99 4.10 15.44 -3.85
C ILE A 99 2.94 15.62 -2.86
N GLU A 100 1.91 14.82 -2.96
CA GLU A 100 0.74 14.89 -2.08
C GLU A 100 1.12 14.62 -0.62
N MET A 101 1.92 13.59 -0.34
CA MET A 101 2.44 13.31 1.00
C MET A 101 3.21 14.51 1.57
N ALA A 102 4.08 15.14 0.78
CA ALA A 102 4.83 16.31 1.21
C ALA A 102 3.94 17.52 1.53
N LEU A 103 2.83 17.69 0.80
CA LEU A 103 1.86 18.75 1.07
C LEU A 103 1.09 18.50 2.38
N TRP A 104 0.70 17.24 2.65
CA TRP A 104 0.08 16.90 3.95
C TRP A 104 1.04 17.10 5.11
N ASP A 105 2.30 16.76 4.94
CA ASP A 105 3.35 16.99 5.95
C ASP A 105 3.49 18.49 6.25
N ILE A 106 3.50 19.36 5.23
CA ILE A 106 3.48 20.81 5.44
C ILE A 106 2.21 21.26 6.16
N ALA A 107 1.05 20.77 5.72
CA ALA A 107 -0.23 21.15 6.31
C ALA A 107 -0.29 20.79 7.81
N GLY A 108 0.16 19.59 8.18
CA GLY A 108 0.28 19.16 9.56
C GLY A 108 1.23 20.03 10.38
N LYS A 109 2.43 20.30 9.88
CA LYS A 109 3.43 21.17 10.50
C LYS A 109 2.93 22.59 10.67
N ALA A 110 2.31 23.17 9.65
CA ALA A 110 1.75 24.54 9.70
C ALA A 110 0.61 24.65 10.71
N ALA A 111 -0.21 23.62 10.85
CA ALA A 111 -1.27 23.57 11.85
C ALA A 111 -0.78 23.15 13.26
N GLY A 112 0.47 22.70 13.40
CA GLY A 112 1.02 22.19 14.65
C GLY A 112 0.41 20.87 15.13
N VAL A 113 -0.11 20.05 14.21
CA VAL A 113 -0.79 18.77 14.49
C VAL A 113 -0.31 17.65 13.56
N PRO A 114 -0.39 16.38 13.99
CA PRO A 114 -0.15 15.25 13.10
C PRO A 114 -1.21 15.19 12.00
N VAL A 115 -0.83 14.60 10.85
CA VAL A 115 -1.70 14.53 9.66
C VAL A 115 -3.04 13.86 9.95
N TYR A 116 -3.08 12.80 10.77
CA TYR A 116 -4.35 12.15 11.10
C TYR A 116 -5.39 13.11 11.74
N LYS A 117 -4.95 14.17 12.43
CA LYS A 117 -5.87 15.19 12.97
C LYS A 117 -6.57 15.97 11.88
N LEU A 118 -5.89 16.24 10.76
CA LEU A 118 -6.47 16.89 9.60
C LEU A 118 -7.42 15.97 8.82
N LEU A 119 -7.27 14.66 9.01
CA LEU A 119 -8.11 13.63 8.40
C LEU A 119 -9.35 13.26 9.24
N GLY A 120 -9.63 13.97 10.31
CA GLY A 120 -10.78 13.74 11.18
C GLY A 120 -10.45 13.21 12.57
N GLY A 121 -9.17 12.94 12.87
CA GLY A 121 -8.70 12.38 14.12
C GLY A 121 -8.50 10.86 14.07
N LYS A 122 -7.77 10.33 15.03
CA LYS A 122 -7.49 8.89 15.08
C LYS A 122 -8.65 8.10 15.67
N ILE A 123 -8.93 6.96 15.08
CA ILE A 123 -9.89 5.95 15.54
C ILE A 123 -9.18 4.89 16.41
N ARG A 124 -7.87 4.73 16.19
CA ARG A 124 -7.01 3.74 16.87
C ARG A 124 -5.67 4.35 17.28
N ASP A 125 -5.13 3.89 18.40
CA ASP A 125 -3.83 4.35 18.93
C ASP A 125 -2.65 3.54 18.40
N THR A 126 -2.91 2.33 17.92
CA THR A 126 -1.95 1.44 17.26
C THR A 126 -2.53 0.93 15.96
N VAL A 127 -1.71 0.66 14.98
CA VAL A 127 -2.10 0.07 13.69
C VAL A 127 -1.48 -1.30 13.56
N LEU A 128 -2.30 -2.31 13.26
CA LEU A 128 -1.81 -3.66 12.95
C LEU A 128 -1.10 -3.65 11.60
N THR A 129 0.02 -4.36 11.55
CA THR A 129 0.80 -4.58 10.33
C THR A 129 0.87 -6.05 9.98
N TYR A 130 1.04 -6.35 8.70
CA TYR A 130 1.36 -7.70 8.26
C TYR A 130 2.75 -7.75 7.64
N ASN A 131 3.41 -8.91 7.80
CA ASN A 131 4.69 -9.14 7.18
C ASN A 131 4.49 -9.41 5.69
N GLY A 132 4.94 -8.52 4.82
CA GLY A 132 4.92 -8.72 3.37
C GLY A 132 6.31 -8.73 2.75
N SER A 133 7.24 -8.01 3.35
CA SER A 133 8.56 -7.77 2.76
C SER A 133 9.73 -8.30 3.60
N VAL A 134 9.54 -8.55 4.88
CA VAL A 134 10.57 -9.20 5.70
C VAL A 134 10.65 -10.67 5.32
N ARG A 135 11.65 -11.03 4.59
CA ARG A 135 11.83 -12.37 4.00
C ARG A 135 13.25 -12.89 4.23
N PHE A 136 13.37 -14.19 4.29
CA PHE A 136 14.67 -14.86 4.36
C PHE A 136 14.97 -15.55 3.03
N PRO A 137 16.23 -15.69 2.63
CA PRO A 137 16.61 -16.47 1.47
C PRO A 137 16.08 -17.91 1.60
N MET A 138 15.60 -18.47 0.50
CA MET A 138 15.24 -19.88 0.39
C MET A 138 16.23 -20.58 -0.52
N ASP A 139 16.64 -21.79 -0.16
CA ASP A 139 17.60 -22.57 -0.93
C ASP A 139 16.92 -23.26 -2.14
N GLY A 140 15.62 -23.47 -2.08
CA GLY A 140 14.83 -24.11 -3.13
C GLY A 140 13.37 -23.63 -3.15
N GLN A 141 12.55 -24.40 -3.84
CA GLN A 141 11.13 -24.12 -4.04
C GLN A 141 10.24 -25.30 -3.63
N THR A 142 10.70 -26.11 -2.69
CA THR A 142 9.94 -27.26 -2.16
C THR A 142 9.03 -26.83 -1.02
N PRO A 143 8.00 -27.62 -0.67
CA PRO A 143 7.19 -27.38 0.52
C PRO A 143 8.00 -27.20 1.80
N GLU A 144 9.09 -27.95 1.95
CA GLU A 144 10.00 -27.89 3.10
C GLU A 144 10.75 -26.55 3.15
N ASP A 145 11.21 -26.02 2.01
CA ASP A 145 11.86 -24.69 1.92
C ASP A 145 10.90 -23.58 2.36
N TYR A 146 9.62 -23.67 1.92
CA TYR A 146 8.58 -22.73 2.33
C TYR A 146 8.25 -22.84 3.81
N ALA A 147 8.16 -24.05 4.35
CA ALA A 147 7.93 -24.27 5.78
C ALA A 147 9.08 -23.70 6.63
N GLU A 148 10.33 -23.94 6.25
CA GLU A 148 11.49 -23.40 6.96
C GLU A 148 11.51 -21.86 6.93
N ASN A 149 11.27 -21.25 5.75
CA ASN A 149 11.19 -19.80 5.62
C ASN A 149 10.09 -19.23 6.49
N MET A 150 8.90 -19.86 6.48
CA MET A 150 7.76 -19.44 7.28
C MET A 150 8.04 -19.54 8.79
N ALA A 151 8.78 -20.56 9.23
CA ALA A 151 9.21 -20.68 10.63
C ALA A 151 10.13 -19.52 11.04
N LYS A 152 11.05 -19.11 10.16
CA LYS A 152 11.92 -17.95 10.38
C LYS A 152 11.11 -16.65 10.46
N MET A 153 10.14 -16.47 9.57
CA MET A 153 9.26 -15.28 9.58
C MET A 153 8.39 -15.24 10.84
N LYS A 154 7.80 -16.36 11.25
CA LYS A 154 7.00 -16.46 12.48
C LYS A 154 7.81 -16.13 13.73
N ALA A 155 9.11 -16.42 13.72
CA ALA A 155 10.04 -16.15 14.83
C ALA A 155 10.65 -14.74 14.81
N CYS A 156 10.28 -13.86 13.87
CA CYS A 156 10.77 -12.50 13.83
C CYS A 156 10.40 -11.72 15.10
N LYS A 157 11.32 -10.83 15.52
CA LYS A 157 11.15 -10.00 16.73
C LYS A 157 9.92 -9.10 16.68
N GLU A 158 9.48 -8.73 15.51
CA GLU A 158 8.32 -7.87 15.22
C GLU A 158 7.00 -8.53 15.68
N GLY A 159 6.95 -9.86 15.75
CA GLY A 159 5.78 -10.61 16.26
C GLY A 159 4.53 -10.47 15.41
N PHE A 160 4.67 -10.59 14.08
CA PHE A 160 3.56 -10.49 13.15
C PHE A 160 2.52 -11.61 13.38
N THR A 161 1.25 -11.22 13.39
CA THR A 161 0.10 -12.14 13.46
C THR A 161 -0.51 -12.44 12.10
N ILE A 162 -0.06 -11.76 11.05
CA ILE A 162 -0.39 -12.01 9.64
C ILE A 162 0.91 -11.99 8.85
N ILE A 163 1.14 -13.02 8.05
CA ILE A 163 2.32 -13.15 7.20
C ILE A 163 1.86 -13.36 5.76
N LYS A 164 2.38 -12.54 4.84
CA LYS A 164 2.17 -12.68 3.40
C LYS A 164 3.38 -13.36 2.77
N GLN A 165 3.15 -14.36 1.93
CA GLN A 165 4.19 -15.09 1.22
C GLN A 165 3.92 -15.09 -0.28
N ALA A 166 4.98 -14.82 -1.05
CA ALA A 166 4.94 -14.90 -2.50
C ALA A 166 4.85 -16.35 -2.96
N VAL A 167 3.88 -16.65 -3.80
CA VAL A 167 3.67 -17.96 -4.45
C VAL A 167 3.29 -17.75 -5.92
N GLY A 168 3.29 -18.81 -6.69
CA GLY A 168 2.84 -18.75 -8.07
C GLY A 168 3.66 -17.75 -8.89
N PHE A 169 2.99 -16.93 -9.69
CA PHE A 169 3.65 -15.99 -10.60
C PHE A 169 4.40 -14.85 -9.91
N HIS A 170 4.13 -14.59 -8.64
CA HIS A 170 4.95 -13.66 -7.87
C HIS A 170 6.30 -14.25 -7.46
N ASN A 171 6.44 -15.58 -7.48
CA ASN A 171 7.71 -16.28 -7.28
C ASN A 171 8.20 -16.93 -8.59
N MET A 172 9.06 -16.21 -9.30
CA MET A 172 9.61 -16.66 -10.58
C MET A 172 10.34 -18.01 -10.46
N GLY A 173 11.07 -18.23 -9.36
CA GLY A 173 11.79 -19.50 -9.13
C GLY A 173 10.85 -20.69 -9.07
N MET A 174 9.67 -20.53 -8.47
CA MET A 174 8.63 -21.56 -8.45
C MET A 174 8.09 -21.82 -9.86
N MET A 175 7.85 -20.77 -10.63
CA MET A 175 7.29 -20.88 -11.98
C MET A 175 8.27 -21.46 -13.02
N GLU A 176 9.56 -21.50 -12.71
CA GLU A 176 10.60 -22.10 -13.56
C GLU A 176 10.80 -23.60 -13.30
N LEU A 177 10.13 -24.18 -12.31
CA LEU A 177 10.20 -25.60 -12.02
C LEU A 177 9.67 -26.44 -13.22
N PRO A 178 10.21 -27.65 -13.43
CA PRO A 178 9.73 -28.53 -14.49
C PRO A 178 8.25 -28.87 -14.34
N ASN A 179 7.55 -28.97 -15.46
CA ASN A 179 6.16 -29.42 -15.54
C ASN A 179 5.12 -28.52 -14.84
N MET A 180 5.44 -27.27 -14.56
CA MET A 180 4.46 -26.33 -14.00
C MET A 180 3.36 -25.98 -15.00
N PHE A 181 3.67 -25.92 -16.29
CA PHE A 181 2.75 -25.53 -17.37
C PHE A 181 2.72 -26.57 -18.49
N TYR A 182 1.62 -26.58 -19.28
CA TYR A 182 1.50 -27.41 -20.48
C TYR A 182 2.37 -26.94 -21.66
N GLY A 183 2.92 -25.72 -21.61
CA GLY A 183 3.79 -25.16 -22.64
C GLY A 183 5.25 -25.06 -22.19
N GLU A 184 6.07 -24.42 -23.04
CA GLU A 184 7.45 -24.13 -22.70
C GLU A 184 7.52 -23.09 -21.59
N VAL A 185 8.37 -23.34 -20.59
CA VAL A 185 8.67 -22.40 -19.51
C VAL A 185 9.83 -21.51 -19.93
N GLN A 186 9.62 -20.21 -19.89
CA GLN A 186 10.70 -19.25 -20.04
C GLN A 186 11.39 -19.05 -18.69
N SER A 187 12.70 -18.87 -18.70
CA SER A 187 13.50 -18.64 -17.51
C SER A 187 14.19 -17.26 -17.53
N GLY A 188 14.53 -16.78 -16.33
CA GLY A 188 15.28 -15.56 -16.12
C GLY A 188 14.40 -14.30 -15.97
N ARG A 189 15.04 -13.19 -15.65
CA ARG A 189 14.45 -11.91 -15.24
C ARG A 189 13.42 -11.29 -16.21
N ARG A 190 13.32 -11.81 -17.44
CA ARG A 190 12.40 -11.34 -18.48
C ARG A 190 11.37 -12.40 -18.87
N ALA A 191 11.32 -13.49 -18.13
CA ALA A 191 10.33 -14.52 -18.37
C ALA A 191 8.92 -13.94 -18.17
N ALA A 192 8.06 -14.16 -19.13
CA ALA A 192 6.66 -13.77 -19.11
C ALA A 192 5.79 -15.02 -19.20
N ASN A 193 5.97 -15.92 -18.24
CA ASN A 193 5.22 -17.16 -18.21
C ASN A 193 3.75 -16.85 -17.94
N ARG A 194 2.90 -17.36 -18.76
CA ARG A 194 1.46 -17.33 -18.66
C ARG A 194 0.89 -18.60 -19.22
N GLY A 195 -0.25 -18.99 -18.75
CA GLY A 195 -0.96 -20.09 -19.37
C GLY A 195 -1.55 -21.06 -18.38
N LEU A 196 -2.04 -22.15 -18.92
CA LEU A 196 -2.64 -23.18 -18.10
C LEU A 196 -1.58 -23.94 -17.32
N MET A 197 -1.73 -23.96 -16.02
CA MET A 197 -0.94 -24.79 -15.14
C MET A 197 -1.32 -26.26 -15.32
N THR A 198 -0.32 -27.12 -15.24
CA THR A 198 -0.58 -28.56 -15.12
C THR A 198 -1.21 -28.88 -13.78
N GLU A 199 -1.79 -30.05 -13.64
CA GLU A 199 -2.23 -30.55 -12.34
C GLU A 199 -1.05 -30.67 -11.35
N HIS A 200 0.11 -31.12 -11.84
CA HIS A 200 1.34 -31.17 -11.06
C HIS A 200 1.75 -29.78 -10.54
N GLY A 201 1.76 -28.74 -11.40
CA GLY A 201 2.12 -27.39 -11.02
C GLY A 201 1.15 -26.81 -9.98
N LEU A 202 -0.14 -27.00 -10.19
CA LEU A 202 -1.15 -26.53 -9.22
C LEU A 202 -1.02 -27.21 -7.86
N ASN A 203 -0.82 -28.54 -7.85
CA ASN A 203 -0.62 -29.30 -6.62
C ASN A 203 0.67 -28.87 -5.91
N HIS A 204 1.76 -28.63 -6.64
CA HIS A 204 3.00 -28.14 -6.04
C HIS A 204 2.83 -26.82 -5.29
N VAL A 205 2.14 -25.84 -5.89
CA VAL A 205 1.85 -24.57 -5.21
C VAL A 205 1.00 -24.80 -3.97
N LEU A 206 -0.02 -25.67 -4.07
CA LEU A 206 -0.88 -26.00 -2.94
C LEU A 206 -0.12 -26.70 -1.80
N ASP A 207 0.77 -27.64 -2.12
CA ASP A 207 1.58 -28.35 -1.12
C ASP A 207 2.49 -27.38 -0.35
N CYS A 208 3.06 -26.39 -1.04
CA CYS A 208 3.81 -25.31 -0.38
C CYS A 208 2.94 -24.51 0.59
N VAL A 209 1.71 -24.18 0.21
CA VAL A 209 0.78 -23.46 1.08
C VAL A 209 0.39 -24.29 2.30
N ILE A 210 0.13 -25.58 2.11
CA ILE A 210 -0.20 -26.50 3.21
C ILE A 210 0.97 -26.56 4.21
N ALA A 211 2.19 -26.72 3.73
CA ALA A 211 3.38 -26.77 4.57
C ALA A 211 3.58 -25.47 5.39
N MET A 212 3.31 -24.31 4.78
CA MET A 212 3.33 -23.04 5.49
C MET A 212 2.25 -22.96 6.58
N LYS A 213 1.02 -23.39 6.29
CA LYS A 213 -0.07 -23.39 7.26
C LYS A 213 0.19 -24.31 8.44
N GLU A 214 0.80 -25.45 8.23
CA GLU A 214 1.20 -26.38 9.31
C GLU A 214 2.18 -25.71 10.29
N VAL A 215 3.11 -24.87 9.78
CA VAL A 215 4.03 -24.10 10.62
C VAL A 215 3.33 -22.98 11.39
N LEU A 216 2.42 -22.25 10.71
CA LEU A 216 1.74 -21.11 11.31
C LEU A 216 0.70 -21.53 12.36
N GLY A 217 0.00 -22.65 12.14
CA GLY A 217 -1.12 -23.06 12.96
C GLY A 217 -2.33 -22.15 12.79
N ASP A 218 -3.16 -22.06 13.83
CA ASP A 218 -4.43 -21.32 13.81
C ASP A 218 -4.30 -19.87 14.32
N GLU A 219 -3.16 -19.51 14.90
CA GLU A 219 -2.96 -18.20 15.53
C GLU A 219 -2.37 -17.15 14.61
N VAL A 220 -1.69 -17.57 13.53
CA VAL A 220 -1.05 -16.65 12.56
C VAL A 220 -1.73 -16.82 11.21
N GLY A 221 -2.29 -15.72 10.69
CA GLY A 221 -2.92 -15.68 9.38
C GLY A 221 -1.89 -15.78 8.26
N LEU A 222 -2.20 -16.55 7.21
CA LEU A 222 -1.40 -16.62 5.99
C LEU A 222 -2.12 -15.89 4.86
N ALA A 223 -1.47 -14.90 4.28
CA ALA A 223 -1.86 -14.26 3.04
C ALA A 223 -0.93 -14.73 1.91
N LEU A 224 -1.43 -14.80 0.71
CA LEU A 224 -0.68 -15.26 -0.46
C LEU A 224 -0.62 -14.14 -1.50
N ASP A 225 0.60 -13.71 -1.82
CA ASP A 225 0.85 -12.87 -2.97
C ASP A 225 1.10 -13.77 -4.18
N CYS A 226 0.11 -13.86 -5.04
CA CYS A 226 0.10 -14.82 -6.15
C CYS A 226 0.71 -14.25 -7.44
N GLY A 227 0.79 -12.92 -7.51
CA GLY A 227 1.21 -12.17 -8.69
C GLY A 227 0.31 -12.38 -9.91
N PRO A 228 0.29 -11.44 -10.84
CA PRO A 228 -0.52 -11.52 -12.03
C PRO A 228 0.06 -12.56 -13.02
N GLY A 229 -0.79 -13.39 -13.56
CA GLY A 229 -0.37 -14.40 -14.56
C GLY A 229 -1.27 -15.62 -14.63
N TRP A 230 -2.09 -15.83 -13.61
CA TRP A 230 -3.05 -16.91 -13.57
C TRP A 230 -4.17 -16.69 -14.57
N THR A 231 -4.63 -17.78 -15.18
CA THR A 231 -5.90 -17.77 -15.91
C THR A 231 -7.07 -17.85 -14.93
N LEU A 232 -8.24 -17.34 -15.29
CA LEU A 232 -9.42 -17.46 -14.42
C LEU A 232 -9.74 -18.91 -14.04
N PRO A 233 -9.67 -19.92 -14.96
CA PRO A 233 -9.88 -21.31 -14.58
C PRO A 233 -8.88 -21.82 -13.53
N ASP A 234 -7.58 -21.51 -13.67
CA ASP A 234 -6.57 -21.98 -12.73
C ASP A 234 -6.68 -21.26 -11.39
N ALA A 235 -6.90 -19.94 -11.41
CA ALA A 235 -7.15 -19.14 -10.21
C ALA A 235 -8.37 -19.67 -9.43
N THR A 236 -9.45 -20.02 -10.14
CA THR A 236 -10.65 -20.61 -9.52
C THR A 236 -10.37 -21.97 -8.90
N ARG A 237 -9.63 -22.83 -9.59
CA ARG A 237 -9.24 -24.16 -9.08
C ARG A 237 -8.38 -24.02 -7.83
N PHE A 238 -7.39 -23.13 -7.87
CA PHE A 238 -6.49 -22.86 -6.75
C PHE A 238 -7.24 -22.28 -5.55
N ALA A 239 -8.02 -21.21 -5.77
CA ALA A 239 -8.78 -20.57 -4.71
C ALA A 239 -9.74 -21.55 -3.99
N ARG A 240 -10.42 -22.43 -4.72
CA ARG A 240 -11.27 -23.48 -4.15
C ARG A 240 -10.48 -24.53 -3.37
N ALA A 241 -9.31 -24.92 -3.87
CA ALA A 241 -8.44 -25.87 -3.17
C ALA A 241 -7.91 -25.29 -1.83
N LEU A 242 -7.84 -23.97 -1.71
CA LEU A 242 -7.42 -23.27 -0.49
C LEU A 242 -8.52 -23.13 0.56
N GLU A 243 -9.79 -23.31 0.23
CA GLU A 243 -10.91 -23.10 1.18
C GLU A 243 -10.76 -23.85 2.52
N PRO A 244 -10.30 -25.11 2.57
CA PRO A 244 -10.11 -25.83 3.83
C PRO A 244 -9.02 -25.26 4.74
N TYR A 245 -8.13 -24.43 4.21
CA TYR A 245 -6.95 -23.91 4.91
C TYR A 245 -7.14 -22.51 5.47
N HIS A 246 -8.29 -21.88 5.25
CA HIS A 246 -8.65 -20.56 5.79
C HIS A 246 -7.56 -19.50 5.57
N ILE A 247 -7.13 -19.34 4.31
CA ILE A 247 -6.15 -18.32 3.92
C ILE A 247 -6.77 -16.93 4.09
N MET A 248 -5.99 -15.97 4.57
CA MET A 248 -6.45 -14.59 4.77
C MET A 248 -6.90 -13.93 3.48
N TRP A 249 -6.11 -14.08 2.41
CA TRP A 249 -6.44 -13.68 1.04
C TRP A 249 -5.46 -14.25 0.01
N ILE A 250 -5.90 -14.26 -1.23
CA ILE A 250 -5.07 -14.41 -2.42
C ILE A 250 -4.98 -13.06 -3.12
N GLU A 251 -3.75 -12.56 -3.29
CA GLU A 251 -3.46 -11.23 -3.79
C GLU A 251 -3.01 -11.28 -5.23
N ASP A 252 -3.52 -10.34 -6.05
CA ASP A 252 -3.05 -10.01 -7.39
C ASP A 252 -3.01 -11.20 -8.38
N ILE A 253 -3.84 -12.20 -8.13
CA ILE A 253 -3.77 -13.48 -8.83
C ILE A 253 -4.12 -13.38 -10.33
N LEU A 254 -4.99 -12.44 -10.74
CA LEU A 254 -5.41 -12.27 -12.11
C LEU A 254 -4.52 -11.25 -12.87
N THR A 255 -4.69 -11.19 -14.17
CA THR A 255 -3.80 -10.43 -15.07
C THR A 255 -4.01 -8.93 -15.10
N GLY A 256 -4.90 -8.39 -14.29
CA GLY A 256 -5.31 -6.98 -14.33
C GLY A 256 -4.44 -5.98 -13.58
N ASP A 257 -3.63 -6.43 -12.66
CA ASP A 257 -2.97 -5.55 -11.70
C ASP A 257 -1.95 -4.59 -12.25
N TYR A 258 -1.09 -5.07 -13.12
CA TYR A 258 -0.06 -4.24 -13.73
C TYR A 258 -0.58 -3.38 -14.88
N THR A 259 -1.89 -3.22 -14.98
CA THR A 259 -2.48 -2.33 -15.97
C THR A 259 -3.30 -1.25 -15.27
N PRO A 260 -3.37 -0.04 -15.85
CA PRO A 260 -4.24 1.01 -15.30
C PRO A 260 -5.73 0.69 -15.45
N TYR A 261 -6.06 -0.44 -16.05
CA TYR A 261 -7.43 -0.87 -16.34
C TYR A 261 -7.81 -2.00 -15.41
N VAL A 262 -8.73 -1.71 -14.53
CA VAL A 262 -9.30 -2.68 -13.62
C VAL A 262 -10.25 -3.58 -14.38
N GLN A 263 -10.07 -4.89 -14.27
CA GLN A 263 -10.98 -5.89 -14.82
C GLN A 263 -11.95 -6.38 -13.74
N ALA A 264 -12.80 -5.49 -13.27
CA ALA A 264 -13.68 -5.75 -12.14
C ALA A 264 -14.60 -6.98 -12.38
N ASP A 265 -15.11 -7.17 -13.59
CA ASP A 265 -15.96 -8.34 -13.88
C ASP A 265 -15.17 -9.66 -13.77
N LEU A 266 -13.91 -9.68 -14.22
CA LEU A 266 -13.06 -10.86 -14.12
C LEU A 266 -12.75 -11.22 -12.66
N TYR A 267 -12.43 -10.22 -11.82
CA TYR A 267 -12.23 -10.40 -10.39
C TYR A 267 -13.52 -10.87 -9.70
N ARG A 268 -14.67 -10.30 -10.09
CA ARG A 268 -15.95 -10.70 -9.54
C ARG A 268 -16.26 -12.17 -9.84
N ASP A 269 -15.99 -12.65 -11.04
CA ASP A 269 -16.20 -14.06 -11.41
C ASP A 269 -15.37 -14.98 -10.53
N LEU A 270 -14.12 -14.61 -10.21
CA LEU A 270 -13.28 -15.33 -9.28
C LEU A 270 -13.87 -15.29 -7.86
N THR A 271 -14.12 -14.10 -7.33
CA THR A 271 -14.61 -13.87 -5.96
C THR A 271 -15.91 -14.62 -5.69
N MET A 272 -16.84 -14.63 -6.65
CA MET A 272 -18.09 -15.36 -6.55
C MET A 272 -17.95 -16.89 -6.68
N SER A 273 -16.78 -17.37 -7.11
CA SER A 273 -16.54 -18.80 -7.33
C SER A 273 -15.93 -19.52 -6.12
N THR A 274 -15.51 -18.80 -5.07
CA THR A 274 -14.81 -19.37 -3.93
C THR A 274 -15.16 -18.63 -2.63
N SER A 275 -14.91 -19.27 -1.48
CA SER A 275 -14.94 -18.63 -0.17
C SER A 275 -13.57 -18.09 0.27
N THR A 276 -12.48 -18.38 -0.45
CA THR A 276 -11.16 -17.81 -0.20
C THR A 276 -11.18 -16.32 -0.57
N PRO A 277 -10.86 -15.40 0.37
CA PRO A 277 -10.90 -13.98 0.07
C PRO A 277 -9.94 -13.56 -1.04
N VAL A 278 -10.40 -12.67 -1.90
CA VAL A 278 -9.63 -12.11 -3.02
C VAL A 278 -9.23 -10.67 -2.71
N HIS A 279 -7.98 -10.35 -2.94
CA HIS A 279 -7.36 -9.06 -2.70
C HIS A 279 -6.69 -8.52 -3.96
N THR A 280 -6.75 -7.20 -4.18
CA THR A 280 -5.99 -6.50 -5.23
C THR A 280 -5.93 -5.01 -4.94
N GLY A 281 -5.05 -4.29 -5.64
CA GLY A 281 -5.11 -2.84 -5.65
C GLY A 281 -3.80 -2.08 -5.53
N GLU A 282 -2.66 -2.71 -5.30
CA GLU A 282 -1.39 -2.04 -5.05
C GLU A 282 -0.95 -1.12 -6.21
N GLN A 283 -1.23 -1.52 -7.44
CA GLN A 283 -0.85 -0.78 -8.67
C GLN A 283 -1.97 0.10 -9.22
N ILE A 284 -3.13 0.14 -8.57
CA ILE A 284 -4.29 0.91 -9.04
C ILE A 284 -4.15 2.37 -8.63
N TYR A 285 -4.23 3.23 -9.61
CA TYR A 285 -4.03 4.67 -9.51
C TYR A 285 -5.36 5.42 -9.47
N LEU A 286 -5.55 6.33 -8.51
CA LEU A 286 -6.71 7.16 -8.24
C LEU A 286 -7.98 6.40 -7.81
N ARG A 287 -8.74 7.05 -6.91
CA ARG A 287 -10.01 6.55 -6.35
C ARG A 287 -11.03 6.12 -7.39
N GLN A 288 -11.07 6.79 -8.55
CA GLN A 288 -12.02 6.49 -9.61
C GLN A 288 -11.86 5.07 -10.17
N ASN A 289 -10.65 4.54 -10.14
CA ASN A 289 -10.39 3.19 -10.65
C ASN A 289 -10.75 2.09 -9.63
N PHE A 290 -11.02 2.45 -8.38
CA PHE A 290 -11.54 1.53 -7.36
C PHE A 290 -13.06 1.43 -7.35
N THR A 291 -13.79 2.42 -7.90
CA THR A 291 -15.26 2.45 -7.81
C THR A 291 -15.89 1.18 -8.36
N GLU A 292 -15.47 0.74 -9.52
CA GLU A 292 -16.05 -0.45 -10.16
C GLU A 292 -15.73 -1.75 -9.40
N LEU A 293 -14.51 -1.89 -8.86
CA LEU A 293 -14.14 -3.02 -7.99
C LEU A 293 -15.04 -3.09 -6.75
N ILE A 294 -15.29 -1.95 -6.14
CA ILE A 294 -16.05 -1.83 -4.89
C ILE A 294 -17.55 -2.04 -5.16
N GLU A 295 -18.13 -1.30 -6.10
CA GLU A 295 -19.58 -1.36 -6.39
C GLU A 295 -20.03 -2.72 -6.91
N LYS A 296 -19.21 -3.41 -7.67
CA LYS A 296 -19.49 -4.75 -8.17
C LYS A 296 -19.20 -5.86 -7.17
N GLN A 297 -18.68 -5.54 -5.99
CA GLN A 297 -18.21 -6.58 -5.04
C GLN A 297 -17.20 -7.52 -5.71
N ALA A 298 -16.30 -6.94 -6.51
CA ALA A 298 -15.40 -7.70 -7.35
C ALA A 298 -14.26 -8.36 -6.55
N VAL A 299 -13.95 -7.81 -5.38
CA VAL A 299 -12.98 -8.35 -4.43
C VAL A 299 -13.52 -8.25 -3.01
N ASN A 300 -12.94 -9.00 -2.08
CA ASN A 300 -13.29 -8.92 -0.66
C ASN A 300 -12.45 -7.87 0.08
N ILE A 301 -11.25 -7.62 -0.42
CA ILE A 301 -10.27 -6.75 0.20
C ILE A 301 -9.63 -5.89 -0.89
N VAL A 302 -9.44 -4.60 -0.62
CA VAL A 302 -8.65 -3.70 -1.47
C VAL A 302 -7.39 -3.25 -0.74
N GLY A 303 -6.27 -3.22 -1.44
CA GLY A 303 -4.95 -2.89 -0.89
C GLY A 303 -4.20 -1.82 -1.65
N PRO A 304 -4.76 -0.60 -1.81
CA PRO A 304 -4.02 0.47 -2.46
C PRO A 304 -2.76 0.87 -1.68
N ASP A 305 -1.72 1.27 -2.41
CA ASP A 305 -0.49 1.82 -1.84
C ASP A 305 -0.56 3.36 -1.83
N PRO A 306 -0.27 4.04 -0.73
CA PRO A 306 -0.26 5.51 -0.69
C PRO A 306 0.77 6.12 -1.64
N ALA A 307 1.85 5.40 -1.96
CA ALA A 307 2.85 5.87 -2.92
C ALA A 307 2.36 5.76 -4.38
N ASP A 308 1.39 4.91 -4.68
CA ASP A 308 0.89 4.67 -6.03
C ASP A 308 -0.50 5.23 -6.30
N ILE A 309 -1.40 5.17 -5.34
CA ILE A 309 -2.79 5.59 -5.55
C ILE A 309 -2.98 7.09 -5.83
N GLY A 310 -2.05 7.91 -5.45
CA GLY A 310 -2.17 9.38 -5.53
C GLY A 310 -2.07 10.07 -4.18
N GLY A 311 -1.66 9.34 -3.13
CA GLY A 311 -1.38 9.86 -1.80
C GLY A 311 -2.41 9.50 -0.72
N ILE A 312 -2.29 10.17 0.40
CA ILE A 312 -3.04 9.94 1.65
C ILE A 312 -4.55 10.15 1.47
N ALA A 313 -4.96 11.23 0.79
CA ALA A 313 -6.37 11.56 0.62
C ALA A 313 -7.09 10.55 -0.29
N GLU A 314 -6.42 10.07 -1.34
CA GLU A 314 -6.97 9.04 -2.22
C GLU A 314 -7.17 7.72 -1.45
N LEU A 315 -6.16 7.32 -0.67
CA LEU A 315 -6.21 6.11 0.14
C LEU A 315 -7.35 6.15 1.17
N LYS A 316 -7.47 7.29 1.89
CA LYS A 316 -8.55 7.46 2.86
C LYS A 316 -9.92 7.40 2.22
N TRP A 317 -10.10 8.04 1.07
CA TRP A 317 -11.38 8.00 0.36
C TRP A 317 -11.75 6.56 -0.05
N VAL A 318 -10.79 5.80 -0.57
CA VAL A 318 -11.04 4.39 -0.93
C VAL A 318 -11.45 3.58 0.29
N ALA A 319 -10.79 3.79 1.45
CA ALA A 319 -11.14 3.11 2.69
C ALA A 319 -12.58 3.41 3.12
N GLU A 320 -13.00 4.67 3.09
CA GLU A 320 -14.36 5.09 3.45
C GLU A 320 -15.41 4.53 2.48
N TYR A 321 -15.10 4.54 1.19
CA TYR A 321 -16.01 4.04 0.17
C TYR A 321 -16.13 2.50 0.22
N ALA A 322 -15.02 1.80 0.47
CA ALA A 322 -15.01 0.35 0.66
C ALA A 322 -15.81 -0.07 1.91
N ASP A 323 -15.70 0.69 3.01
CA ASP A 323 -16.45 0.45 4.24
C ASP A 323 -17.98 0.48 4.02
N LEU A 324 -18.47 1.47 3.26
CA LEU A 324 -19.89 1.57 2.90
C LEU A 324 -20.41 0.36 2.10
N HIS A 325 -19.52 -0.38 1.47
CA HIS A 325 -19.84 -1.56 0.64
C HIS A 325 -19.45 -2.89 1.32
N GLY A 326 -19.00 -2.85 2.57
CA GLY A 326 -18.60 -4.05 3.31
C GLY A 326 -17.31 -4.69 2.81
N ILE A 327 -16.47 -3.95 2.09
CA ILE A 327 -15.16 -4.41 1.60
C ILE A 327 -14.08 -3.99 2.61
N LEU A 328 -13.17 -4.90 2.87
CA LEU A 328 -12.08 -4.70 3.82
C LEU A 328 -10.89 -3.99 3.15
N MET A 329 -10.00 -3.48 3.98
CA MET A 329 -8.77 -2.81 3.58
C MET A 329 -7.55 -3.55 4.12
N ALA A 330 -6.58 -3.83 3.26
CA ALA A 330 -5.25 -4.29 3.63
C ALA A 330 -4.21 -3.58 2.74
N PRO A 331 -3.93 -2.29 3.01
CA PRO A 331 -3.04 -1.49 2.17
C PRO A 331 -1.67 -2.12 1.97
N HIS A 332 -1.19 -2.04 0.73
CA HIS A 332 0.19 -2.37 0.38
C HIS A 332 1.15 -1.38 1.04
N GLY A 333 2.34 -1.84 1.41
CA GLY A 333 3.37 -1.04 2.03
C GLY A 333 4.39 -0.52 1.03
N THR A 334 4.75 0.75 1.18
CA THR A 334 5.82 1.35 0.38
C THR A 334 7.14 0.63 0.65
N PHE A 335 7.67 0.01 -0.37
CA PHE A 335 8.88 -0.79 -0.29
C PHE A 335 10.08 0.08 0.11
N ASP A 336 10.85 -0.29 1.14
CA ASP A 336 12.00 0.44 1.71
C ASP A 336 11.71 1.85 2.26
N GLY A 337 10.48 2.34 2.20
CA GLY A 337 10.18 3.74 2.40
C GLY A 337 9.74 4.11 3.81
N LEU A 338 10.59 4.84 4.55
CA LEU A 338 10.24 5.36 5.87
C LEU A 338 9.15 6.45 5.82
N ILE A 339 9.18 7.31 4.80
CA ILE A 339 8.20 8.39 4.64
C ILE A 339 6.86 7.79 4.21
N GLY A 340 6.89 6.80 3.32
CA GLY A 340 5.71 6.03 2.94
C GLY A 340 5.11 5.27 4.13
N LEU A 341 5.94 4.67 4.98
CA LEU A 341 5.51 4.05 6.24
C LEU A 341 4.82 5.06 7.16
N ALA A 342 5.41 6.25 7.32
CA ALA A 342 4.80 7.32 8.12
C ALA A 342 3.43 7.72 7.57
N ALA A 343 3.31 7.86 6.25
CA ALA A 343 2.03 8.15 5.60
C ALA A 343 0.99 7.05 5.87
N LEU A 344 1.38 5.77 5.78
CA LEU A 344 0.51 4.63 6.12
C LEU A 344 0.04 4.68 7.56
N VAL A 345 0.94 4.93 8.52
CA VAL A 345 0.59 5.05 9.96
C VAL A 345 -0.42 6.18 10.16
N GLN A 346 -0.18 7.36 9.59
CA GLN A 346 -1.04 8.52 9.76
C GLN A 346 -2.43 8.31 9.16
N VAL A 347 -2.53 7.80 7.94
CA VAL A 347 -3.83 7.59 7.29
C VAL A 347 -4.58 6.42 7.92
N SER A 348 -3.89 5.33 8.25
CA SER A 348 -4.49 4.14 8.89
C SER A 348 -5.06 4.44 10.26
N ALA A 349 -4.46 5.37 11.02
CA ALA A 349 -5.00 5.85 12.28
C ALA A 349 -6.42 6.42 12.14
N ALA A 350 -6.73 7.05 10.99
CA ALA A 350 -8.00 7.72 10.70
C ALA A 350 -8.94 6.90 9.78
N MET A 351 -8.55 5.71 9.34
CA MET A 351 -9.39 4.83 8.51
C MET A 351 -10.54 4.21 9.31
N PRO A 352 -11.68 3.91 8.66
CA PRO A 352 -12.79 3.16 9.27
C PRO A 352 -12.39 1.80 9.84
N GLN A 353 -13.35 1.08 10.40
CA GLN A 353 -13.13 -0.22 11.05
C GLN A 353 -12.92 -1.38 10.06
N ASN A 354 -13.07 -1.14 8.77
CA ASN A 354 -12.80 -2.13 7.72
C ASN A 354 -11.27 -2.35 7.47
N LEU A 355 -10.39 -1.57 8.12
CA LEU A 355 -8.95 -1.81 8.05
C LEU A 355 -8.57 -3.08 8.81
N ILE A 356 -7.98 -4.05 8.11
CA ILE A 356 -7.39 -5.26 8.70
C ILE A 356 -6.02 -4.92 9.28
N ALA A 357 -5.09 -4.56 8.43
CA ALA A 357 -3.69 -4.24 8.69
C ALA A 357 -3.11 -3.59 7.45
N PHE A 358 -1.93 -2.99 7.54
CA PHE A 358 -1.19 -2.62 6.34
C PHE A 358 0.14 -3.39 6.22
N GLU A 359 0.66 -3.49 5.00
CA GLU A 359 1.92 -4.16 4.75
C GLU A 359 3.08 -3.41 5.38
N TYR A 360 3.86 -4.11 6.23
CA TYR A 360 5.10 -3.58 6.73
C TYR A 360 6.18 -3.71 5.64
N PRO A 361 6.86 -2.61 5.26
CA PRO A 361 7.90 -2.66 4.24
C PRO A 361 9.08 -3.51 4.67
N ILE A 362 10.21 -3.44 4.02
CA ILE A 362 11.38 -4.35 4.15
C ILE A 362 11.83 -4.66 5.60
N GLY A 363 11.36 -3.94 6.56
CA GLY A 363 11.86 -3.94 7.93
C GLY A 363 12.61 -2.64 8.20
N ASP A 364 13.35 -2.55 9.29
CA ASP A 364 14.04 -1.34 9.68
C ASP A 364 15.44 -1.27 9.01
N PRO A 365 15.59 -0.73 7.77
CA PRO A 365 16.91 -0.52 7.20
C PRO A 365 17.73 0.40 8.09
N ALA A 366 18.97 0.06 8.35
CA ALA A 366 19.83 0.82 9.26
C ALA A 366 19.94 2.31 8.87
N TRP A 367 19.88 2.60 7.57
CA TRP A 367 19.96 3.98 7.07
C TRP A 367 18.74 4.85 7.42
N TRP A 368 17.60 4.28 7.85
CA TRP A 368 16.47 5.06 8.35
C TRP A 368 16.85 5.90 9.55
N TYR A 369 17.64 5.32 10.46
CA TYR A 369 18.13 5.98 11.67
C TYR A 369 19.20 7.04 11.38
N ASP A 370 19.80 7.02 10.18
CA ASP A 370 20.73 8.06 9.73
C ASP A 370 20.05 9.31 9.18
N ILE A 371 18.78 9.21 8.78
CA ILE A 371 18.06 10.31 8.10
C ILE A 371 16.91 10.90 8.90
N VAL A 372 16.45 10.22 9.96
CA VAL A 372 15.34 10.68 10.81
C VAL A 372 15.71 10.54 12.28
N ASP A 373 15.67 11.67 12.98
CA ASP A 373 15.88 11.72 14.43
C ASP A 373 14.64 11.29 15.20
N GLY A 374 14.85 10.48 16.23
CA GLY A 374 13.81 10.11 17.20
C GLY A 374 12.85 9.03 16.74
N LEU A 375 13.29 8.18 15.84
CA LEU A 375 12.63 6.89 15.59
C LEU A 375 12.74 6.01 16.85
N PRO A 376 11.72 5.19 17.14
CA PRO A 376 11.83 4.18 18.20
C PRO A 376 12.83 3.08 17.80
N ASP A 377 13.49 2.47 18.79
CA ASP A 377 14.43 1.36 18.55
C ASP A 377 13.77 0.16 17.86
N ASP A 378 12.49 -0.08 18.17
CA ASP A 378 11.64 -1.05 17.49
C ASP A 378 10.38 -0.33 16.99
N ILE A 379 10.25 -0.17 15.69
CA ILE A 379 9.08 0.45 15.06
C ILE A 379 7.85 -0.46 15.20
N VAL A 380 8.02 -1.75 14.93
CA VAL A 380 6.97 -2.74 15.08
C VAL A 380 7.14 -3.53 16.37
N LYS A 381 6.08 -3.63 17.17
CA LYS A 381 6.02 -4.45 18.40
C LYS A 381 4.75 -5.27 18.39
N ASN A 382 4.88 -6.58 18.52
CA ASN A 382 3.73 -7.51 18.47
C ASN A 382 2.85 -7.30 17.24
N GLY A 383 3.46 -7.10 16.08
CA GLY A 383 2.80 -6.85 14.82
C GLY A 383 2.10 -5.49 14.69
N GLN A 384 2.35 -4.55 15.61
CA GLN A 384 1.68 -3.25 15.63
C GLN A 384 2.67 -2.10 15.64
N ILE A 385 2.24 -0.96 15.09
CA ILE A 385 2.96 0.32 15.15
C ILE A 385 2.12 1.30 15.97
N GLU A 386 2.75 1.97 16.93
CA GLU A 386 2.14 3.08 17.66
C GLU A 386 1.95 4.28 16.72
N VAL A 387 0.78 4.92 16.79
CA VAL A 387 0.50 6.11 15.97
C VAL A 387 1.33 7.29 16.46
N TRP A 388 2.10 7.87 15.56
CA TRP A 388 2.99 8.98 15.89
C TRP A 388 2.23 10.31 15.99
N ASP A 389 2.38 10.99 17.14
CA ASP A 389 1.65 12.21 17.50
C ASP A 389 2.44 13.51 17.24
N ARG A 390 3.45 13.50 16.36
CA ARG A 390 4.24 14.68 15.98
C ARG A 390 3.56 15.46 14.86
N PRO A 391 3.73 16.80 14.80
CA PRO A 391 3.24 17.59 13.67
C PRO A 391 3.86 17.17 12.33
N GLY A 392 3.01 17.00 11.32
CA GLY A 392 3.37 16.50 10.03
C GLY A 392 3.02 15.05 9.81
#